data_9ee73843556b140a8161b11702ed3f6f
#
_entry.id   9ee73843556b140a8161b11702ed3f6f
#
_cell.length_a   1.000
_cell.length_b   1.000
_cell.length_c   1.000
_cell.angle_alpha   90.00
_cell.angle_beta   90.00
_cell.angle_gamma   90.00
#
_symmetry.space_group_name_H-M   'P 1'
#
loop_
_entity.id
_entity.type
_entity.pdbx_description
1 polymer ?
#
loop_
_entity_poly.entity_id
_entity_poly.type
_entity_poly.pdbx_seq_one_letter_code
_entity_poly.pdbx_strand_id
1 'polypeptide(L)'
;GRIASTGAKLIMLDDDYRLCVRPNGNGCCCEYHMKEYEKRVGRKIDRSDLKALVFGGSACRERDEWLDMGSDALTALARTLRRRVDEINPNVRLGISSVLSTWDADGVDALALSRAFAGSTRPFLRLSGAPYWKARGFQGVGLGPLIEVNRMELSFLKDADIELFTEGDTYPRPRFTTPASHLEVFDQALRTDDRADGILRYTIDYTSSPRYERGYADAMRRSAPVYRWLEAHMRGGSFEGTNVLCRQHRLRAADLRPDVSLDGLVSRFFFSSAQRLLCDNSLPITYNGRGPHVVFGENGKYVTEEQLSEGAVIDMDAARLLMARGVDVGIKRMSEEREQAGEEYFEADDEYVATTGAPRFREIAPKSGAAVLSRIGGQPSCFLYENANGQRFAVYPFDMWRALSRWGMTRGYCRQRQLIQALEWVGRRPLTAVCPGYPDLYLLVKRTDEGLAVGMWNLSDDFAIDPAVTMGEGGSVSHAFGCEAALDGRTVRLKAEIAPYSFAGFVVH
;
A
#
# COMPACT_ATOMS: atom_id res chain seq x y z
N GLY A 1 -23.45 -26.00 -4.84
CA GLY A 1 -24.79 -26.59 -4.84
C GLY A 1 -25.37 -26.67 -3.44
N ARG A 2 -24.83 -27.54 -2.57
CA ARG A 2 -25.41 -27.81 -1.24
C ARG A 2 -25.55 -26.55 -0.37
N ILE A 3 -24.57 -25.64 -0.36
CA ILE A 3 -24.67 -24.38 0.41
C ILE A 3 -25.80 -23.50 -0.13
N ALA A 4 -25.95 -23.38 -1.44
CA ALA A 4 -27.03 -22.57 -2.03
C ALA A 4 -28.45 -23.07 -1.68
N SER A 5 -28.62 -24.38 -1.39
CA SER A 5 -29.89 -24.94 -0.96
C SER A 5 -30.21 -24.75 0.53
N THR A 6 -29.28 -24.25 1.35
CA THR A 6 -29.51 -24.03 2.80
C THR A 6 -30.28 -22.75 3.12
N GLY A 7 -30.63 -21.92 2.13
CA GLY A 7 -31.23 -20.61 2.34
C GLY A 7 -30.21 -19.48 2.58
N ALA A 8 -28.91 -19.74 2.39
CA ALA A 8 -27.88 -18.72 2.43
C ALA A 8 -28.19 -17.61 1.42
N LYS A 9 -28.11 -16.36 1.84
CA LYS A 9 -28.30 -15.18 0.96
C LYS A 9 -27.02 -14.75 0.27
N LEU A 10 -25.85 -15.06 0.87
CA LEU A 10 -24.53 -14.72 0.40
C LEU A 10 -23.59 -15.90 0.62
N ILE A 11 -22.77 -16.21 -0.39
CA ILE A 11 -21.69 -17.20 -0.34
C ILE A 11 -20.42 -16.51 -0.78
N MET A 12 -19.42 -16.50 0.07
CA MET A 12 -18.08 -15.97 -0.21
C MET A 12 -17.10 -17.14 -0.30
N LEU A 13 -16.35 -17.23 -1.40
CA LEU A 13 -15.23 -18.15 -1.50
C LEU A 13 -14.02 -17.50 -0.82
N ASP A 14 -13.38 -18.27 0.03
CA ASP A 14 -12.24 -17.81 0.80
C ASP A 14 -10.93 -17.84 -0.02
N ASP A 15 -9.81 -17.56 0.62
CA ASP A 15 -8.46 -17.28 0.10
C ASP A 15 -7.87 -18.29 -0.88
N ASP A 16 -8.53 -19.40 -1.11
CA ASP A 16 -8.05 -20.46 -2.00
C ASP A 16 -8.42 -20.27 -3.47
N TYR A 17 -9.16 -19.21 -3.80
CA TYR A 17 -9.54 -18.94 -5.19
C TYR A 17 -8.42 -18.23 -5.95
N ARG A 18 -7.36 -18.98 -6.26
CA ARG A 18 -6.15 -18.49 -6.91
C ARG A 18 -5.40 -19.61 -7.63
N LEU A 19 -4.53 -19.24 -8.57
CA LEU A 19 -3.59 -20.13 -9.23
C LEU A 19 -2.15 -19.97 -8.73
N CYS A 20 -1.75 -18.76 -8.32
CA CYS A 20 -0.43 -18.46 -7.76
C CYS A 20 -0.38 -18.65 -6.24
N VAL A 21 0.84 -18.66 -5.69
CA VAL A 21 1.11 -18.84 -4.25
C VAL A 21 0.51 -20.13 -3.69
N ARG A 22 0.91 -21.24 -4.27
CA ARG A 22 0.71 -22.60 -3.74
C ARG A 22 2.07 -23.13 -3.25
N PRO A 23 2.10 -24.16 -2.40
CA PRO A 23 3.37 -24.71 -1.88
C PRO A 23 4.44 -25.01 -2.94
N ASN A 24 4.04 -25.22 -4.19
CA ASN A 24 4.94 -25.48 -5.32
C ASN A 24 4.96 -24.37 -6.39
N GLY A 25 4.41 -23.20 -6.13
CA GLY A 25 4.83 -21.92 -6.69
C GLY A 25 3.97 -21.22 -7.73
N ASN A 26 4.19 -21.42 -9.00
CA ASN A 26 4.02 -20.40 -10.05
C ASN A 26 2.69 -20.51 -10.81
N GLY A 27 1.64 -21.00 -10.20
CA GLY A 27 0.38 -21.28 -10.89
C GLY A 27 0.24 -22.75 -11.23
N CYS A 28 -0.73 -23.11 -12.06
CA CYS A 28 -1.00 -24.49 -12.43
C CYS A 28 -0.27 -24.89 -13.71
N CYS A 29 0.81 -25.65 -13.57
CA CYS A 29 1.59 -26.21 -14.69
C CYS A 29 1.13 -27.62 -15.08
N CYS A 30 -0.16 -27.99 -14.93
CA CYS A 30 -0.68 -29.27 -15.39
C CYS A 30 -0.67 -29.35 -16.92
N GLU A 31 -0.83 -30.55 -17.45
CA GLU A 31 -0.82 -30.75 -18.92
C GLU A 31 -1.85 -29.91 -19.68
N TYR A 32 -3.01 -29.70 -19.10
CA TYR A 32 -4.06 -28.87 -19.69
C TYR A 32 -3.60 -27.41 -19.82
N HIS A 33 -3.13 -26.80 -18.73
CA HIS A 33 -2.68 -25.41 -18.76
C HIS A 33 -1.41 -25.24 -19.61
N MET A 34 -0.49 -26.19 -19.59
CA MET A 34 0.68 -26.13 -20.46
C MET A 34 0.32 -26.18 -21.93
N LYS A 35 -0.60 -27.08 -22.35
CA LYS A 35 -1.10 -27.14 -23.74
C LYS A 35 -1.80 -25.85 -24.16
N GLU A 36 -2.64 -25.28 -23.27
CA GLU A 36 -3.31 -24.01 -23.56
C GLU A 36 -2.31 -22.85 -23.66
N TYR A 37 -1.33 -22.81 -22.79
CA TYR A 37 -0.25 -21.80 -22.84
C TYR A 37 0.59 -21.91 -24.12
N GLU A 38 1.04 -23.13 -24.49
CA GLU A 38 1.80 -23.37 -25.73
C GLU A 38 1.00 -22.95 -26.98
N LYS A 39 -0.31 -23.17 -26.98
CA LYS A 39 -1.20 -22.72 -28.06
C LYS A 39 -1.21 -21.18 -28.15
N ARG A 40 -1.24 -20.48 -27.03
CA ARG A 40 -1.28 -19.01 -26.97
C ARG A 40 0.05 -18.42 -27.44
N VAL A 41 1.18 -18.95 -26.98
CA VAL A 41 2.51 -18.46 -27.37
C VAL A 41 2.95 -18.93 -28.75
N GLY A 42 2.31 -19.97 -29.31
CA GLY A 42 2.59 -20.52 -30.65
C GLY A 42 3.81 -21.44 -30.73
N ARG A 43 4.34 -21.91 -29.60
CA ARG A 43 5.49 -22.83 -29.54
C ARG A 43 5.42 -23.71 -28.30
N LYS A 44 6.17 -24.82 -28.31
CA LYS A 44 6.35 -25.66 -27.12
C LYS A 44 7.21 -24.96 -26.08
N ILE A 45 6.89 -25.17 -24.82
CA ILE A 45 7.56 -24.61 -23.66
C ILE A 45 7.83 -25.72 -22.65
N ASP A 46 9.09 -25.90 -22.27
CA ASP A 46 9.42 -26.80 -21.18
C ASP A 46 9.08 -26.16 -19.82
N ARG A 47 8.55 -26.98 -18.90
CA ARG A 47 8.22 -26.52 -17.55
C ARG A 47 9.43 -25.95 -16.81
N SER A 48 10.64 -26.44 -17.08
CA SER A 48 11.89 -25.92 -16.53
C SER A 48 12.14 -24.46 -16.93
N ASP A 49 11.75 -24.08 -18.15
CA ASP A 49 12.00 -22.74 -18.69
C ASP A 49 10.92 -21.73 -18.29
N LEU A 50 9.74 -22.23 -17.86
CA LEU A 50 8.58 -21.41 -17.58
C LEU A 50 8.85 -20.32 -16.55
N LYS A 51 9.59 -20.64 -15.48
CA LYS A 51 9.93 -19.66 -14.44
C LYS A 51 10.75 -18.50 -15.00
N ALA A 52 11.76 -18.79 -15.82
CA ALA A 52 12.60 -17.77 -16.42
C ALA A 52 11.83 -16.92 -17.44
N LEU A 53 10.94 -17.53 -18.22
CA LEU A 53 10.12 -16.83 -19.22
C LEU A 53 9.08 -15.91 -18.61
N VAL A 54 8.36 -16.38 -17.59
CA VAL A 54 7.21 -15.66 -17.04
C VAL A 54 7.62 -14.76 -15.87
N PHE A 55 8.50 -15.26 -14.99
CA PHE A 55 8.86 -14.60 -13.73
C PHE A 55 10.33 -14.13 -13.70
N GLY A 56 10.96 -13.97 -14.86
CA GLY A 56 12.30 -13.45 -15.03
C GLY A 56 12.42 -12.51 -16.22
N GLY A 57 13.50 -11.72 -16.26
CA GLY A 57 13.80 -10.82 -17.38
C GLY A 57 12.81 -9.67 -17.57
N SER A 58 12.90 -9.03 -18.72
CA SER A 58 12.06 -7.90 -19.09
C SER A 58 10.62 -8.31 -19.40
N ALA A 59 9.71 -7.32 -19.42
CA ALA A 59 8.35 -7.51 -19.88
C ALA A 59 8.30 -8.16 -21.26
N CYS A 60 7.51 -9.21 -21.43
CA CYS A 60 7.43 -10.00 -22.66
C CYS A 60 6.03 -10.58 -22.88
N ARG A 61 5.77 -10.96 -24.13
CA ARG A 61 4.51 -11.56 -24.55
C ARG A 61 4.23 -12.86 -23.81
N GLU A 62 5.21 -13.69 -23.57
CA GLU A 62 5.07 -14.96 -22.87
C GLU A 62 4.52 -14.77 -21.46
N ARG A 63 4.93 -13.72 -20.75
CA ARG A 63 4.39 -13.35 -19.44
C ARG A 63 2.92 -12.93 -19.54
N ASP A 64 2.60 -12.08 -20.52
CA ASP A 64 1.23 -11.60 -20.70
C ASP A 64 0.29 -12.76 -21.00
N GLU A 65 0.65 -13.67 -21.91
CA GLU A 65 -0.16 -14.84 -22.26
C GLU A 65 -0.34 -15.81 -21.08
N TRP A 66 0.67 -15.93 -20.18
CA TRP A 66 0.52 -16.73 -18.96
C TRP A 66 -0.48 -16.13 -17.99
N LEU A 67 -0.40 -14.82 -17.75
CA LEU A 67 -1.31 -14.10 -16.89
C LEU A 67 -2.74 -14.09 -17.45
N ASP A 68 -2.89 -13.91 -18.75
CA ASP A 68 -4.21 -13.98 -19.43
C ASP A 68 -4.81 -15.36 -19.34
N MET A 69 -4.01 -16.40 -19.53
CA MET A 69 -4.48 -17.80 -19.37
C MET A 69 -4.97 -18.06 -17.93
N GLY A 70 -4.24 -17.60 -16.92
CA GLY A 70 -4.64 -17.70 -15.51
C GLY A 70 -5.95 -16.98 -15.23
N SER A 71 -6.05 -15.74 -15.69
CA SER A 71 -7.27 -14.92 -15.58
C SER A 71 -8.47 -15.58 -16.22
N ASP A 72 -8.34 -16.10 -17.45
CA ASP A 72 -9.40 -16.76 -18.17
C ASP A 72 -9.87 -18.04 -17.47
N ALA A 73 -8.93 -18.84 -16.94
CA ALA A 73 -9.25 -20.06 -16.21
C ALA A 73 -10.05 -19.77 -14.92
N LEU A 74 -9.60 -18.79 -14.12
CA LEU A 74 -10.32 -18.37 -12.92
C LEU A 74 -11.69 -17.78 -13.27
N THR A 75 -11.78 -16.91 -14.26
CA THR A 75 -13.05 -16.31 -14.68
C THR A 75 -14.04 -17.36 -15.23
N ALA A 76 -13.56 -18.34 -16.00
CA ALA A 76 -14.39 -19.44 -16.49
C ALA A 76 -14.95 -20.31 -15.35
N LEU A 77 -14.13 -20.59 -14.34
CA LEU A 77 -14.56 -21.29 -13.13
C LEU A 77 -15.61 -20.48 -12.35
N ALA A 78 -15.40 -19.17 -12.19
CA ALA A 78 -16.37 -18.27 -11.54
C ALA A 78 -17.75 -18.33 -12.22
N ARG A 79 -17.77 -18.19 -13.55
CA ARG A 79 -19.00 -18.30 -14.35
C ARG A 79 -19.68 -19.68 -14.21
N THR A 80 -18.88 -20.73 -14.10
CA THR A 80 -19.42 -22.10 -13.92
C THR A 80 -20.04 -22.26 -12.53
N LEU A 81 -19.39 -21.74 -11.48
CA LEU A 81 -19.93 -21.75 -10.13
C LEU A 81 -21.23 -20.91 -10.06
N ARG A 82 -21.26 -19.74 -10.70
CA ARG A 82 -22.45 -18.88 -10.77
C ARG A 82 -23.62 -19.61 -11.41
N ARG A 83 -23.45 -20.21 -12.60
CA ARG A 83 -24.51 -20.99 -13.25
C ARG A 83 -25.07 -22.10 -12.35
N ARG A 84 -24.17 -22.82 -11.63
CA ARG A 84 -24.59 -23.88 -10.71
C ARG A 84 -25.34 -23.38 -9.48
N VAL A 85 -25.09 -22.17 -9.07
CA VAL A 85 -25.83 -21.50 -7.98
C VAL A 85 -27.18 -21.02 -8.51
N ASP A 86 -27.24 -20.46 -9.73
CA ASP A 86 -28.48 -19.99 -10.37
C ASP A 86 -29.50 -21.09 -10.58
N GLU A 87 -29.05 -22.29 -10.94
CA GLU A 87 -29.91 -23.48 -11.08
C GLU A 87 -30.67 -23.85 -9.78
N ILE A 88 -30.16 -23.39 -8.61
CA ILE A 88 -30.76 -23.72 -7.31
C ILE A 88 -31.48 -22.49 -6.75
N ASN A 89 -30.82 -21.33 -6.73
CA ASN A 89 -31.40 -20.09 -6.26
C ASN A 89 -30.64 -18.89 -6.86
N PRO A 90 -31.18 -18.23 -7.89
CA PRO A 90 -30.52 -17.09 -8.55
C PRO A 90 -30.36 -15.85 -7.67
N ASN A 91 -31.07 -15.77 -6.56
CA ASN A 91 -30.96 -14.64 -5.63
C ASN A 91 -29.79 -14.76 -4.64
N VAL A 92 -29.07 -15.89 -4.61
CA VAL A 92 -27.89 -16.05 -3.79
C VAL A 92 -26.75 -15.22 -4.37
N ARG A 93 -26.25 -14.27 -3.61
CA ARG A 93 -25.06 -13.51 -3.97
C ARG A 93 -23.82 -14.40 -3.83
N LEU A 94 -22.97 -14.41 -4.85
CA LEU A 94 -21.72 -15.16 -4.84
C LEU A 94 -20.55 -14.20 -5.11
N GLY A 95 -19.47 -14.31 -4.34
CA GLY A 95 -18.27 -13.49 -4.48
C GLY A 95 -17.07 -14.15 -3.85
N ILE A 96 -15.98 -13.43 -3.76
CA ILE A 96 -14.69 -13.93 -3.28
C ILE A 96 -14.05 -13.04 -2.24
N SER A 97 -13.13 -13.65 -1.50
CA SER A 97 -12.03 -12.95 -0.83
C SER A 97 -10.87 -12.83 -1.81
N SER A 98 -10.36 -11.62 -2.04
CA SER A 98 -9.11 -11.47 -2.77
C SER A 98 -7.93 -11.92 -1.91
N VAL A 99 -6.84 -12.27 -2.57
CA VAL A 99 -5.58 -12.70 -1.96
C VAL A 99 -4.43 -11.93 -2.57
N LEU A 100 -3.23 -12.07 -2.03
CA LEU A 100 -2.03 -11.36 -2.50
C LEU A 100 -1.79 -11.47 -4.00
N SER A 101 -2.12 -12.62 -4.61
CA SER A 101 -1.92 -12.85 -6.04
C SER A 101 -3.04 -12.32 -6.94
N THR A 102 -4.23 -12.08 -6.40
CA THR A 102 -5.41 -11.63 -7.16
C THR A 102 -5.14 -10.32 -7.89
N TRP A 103 -4.45 -9.38 -7.24
CA TRP A 103 -4.28 -8.03 -7.76
C TRP A 103 -3.20 -7.90 -8.84
N ASP A 104 -2.39 -8.96 -9.04
CA ASP A 104 -1.32 -8.92 -10.04
C ASP A 104 -0.93 -10.30 -10.59
N ALA A 105 -0.39 -11.19 -9.74
CA ALA A 105 0.26 -12.44 -10.16
C ALA A 105 -0.69 -13.48 -10.77
N ASP A 106 -1.97 -13.48 -10.44
CA ASP A 106 -3.00 -14.31 -11.09
C ASP A 106 -3.51 -13.71 -12.41
N GLY A 107 -3.11 -12.48 -12.72
CA GLY A 107 -3.49 -11.78 -13.94
C GLY A 107 -4.95 -11.33 -14.02
N VAL A 108 -5.78 -11.58 -13.00
CA VAL A 108 -7.21 -11.28 -13.03
C VAL A 108 -7.49 -9.78 -12.82
N ASP A 109 -8.50 -9.29 -13.53
CA ASP A 109 -9.17 -8.06 -13.16
C ASP A 109 -10.15 -8.37 -12.03
N ALA A 110 -9.92 -7.80 -10.85
CA ALA A 110 -10.70 -8.10 -9.65
C ALA A 110 -12.18 -7.72 -9.79
N LEU A 111 -12.48 -6.62 -10.51
CA LEU A 111 -13.86 -6.21 -10.78
C LEU A 111 -14.57 -7.16 -11.76
N ALA A 112 -13.90 -7.51 -12.87
CA ALA A 112 -14.44 -8.42 -13.85
C ALA A 112 -14.68 -9.81 -13.26
N LEU A 113 -13.76 -10.30 -12.43
CA LEU A 113 -13.91 -11.56 -11.72
C LEU A 113 -15.09 -11.51 -10.73
N SER A 114 -15.22 -10.45 -9.93
CA SER A 114 -16.33 -10.27 -9.00
C SER A 114 -17.69 -10.23 -9.73
N ARG A 115 -17.75 -9.57 -10.89
CA ARG A 115 -18.93 -9.58 -11.75
C ARG A 115 -19.25 -10.96 -12.32
N ALA A 116 -18.23 -11.74 -12.67
CA ALA A 116 -18.42 -13.13 -13.15
C ALA A 116 -19.04 -14.03 -12.06
N PHE A 117 -18.66 -13.81 -10.79
CA PHE A 117 -19.31 -14.47 -9.64
C PHE A 117 -20.73 -13.97 -9.39
N ALA A 118 -20.95 -12.68 -9.47
CA ALA A 118 -22.23 -12.04 -9.15
C ALA A 118 -23.35 -12.43 -10.12
N GLY A 119 -23.05 -12.57 -11.42
CA GLY A 119 -24.06 -12.75 -12.45
C GLY A 119 -25.03 -11.57 -12.50
N SER A 120 -26.32 -11.81 -12.24
CA SER A 120 -27.36 -10.76 -12.17
C SER A 120 -27.48 -10.10 -10.78
N THR A 121 -26.76 -10.59 -9.77
CA THR A 121 -26.78 -10.02 -8.42
C THR A 121 -25.74 -8.90 -8.28
N ARG A 122 -25.84 -8.07 -7.24
CA ARG A 122 -24.82 -7.05 -6.96
C ARG A 122 -23.49 -7.71 -6.62
N PRO A 123 -22.38 -7.36 -7.30
CA PRO A 123 -21.07 -7.91 -7.00
C PRO A 123 -20.57 -7.46 -5.63
N PHE A 124 -19.76 -8.29 -4.99
CA PHE A 124 -19.03 -7.95 -3.78
C PHE A 124 -17.64 -8.60 -3.77
N LEU A 125 -16.73 -7.99 -3.03
CA LEU A 125 -15.34 -8.44 -2.88
C LEU A 125 -14.87 -8.16 -1.45
N ARG A 126 -14.22 -9.12 -0.80
CA ARG A 126 -13.40 -8.87 0.38
C ARG A 126 -11.99 -8.55 -0.07
N LEU A 127 -11.45 -7.42 0.38
CA LEU A 127 -10.10 -6.98 0.10
C LEU A 127 -9.06 -7.81 0.87
N SER A 128 -7.82 -7.78 0.40
CA SER A 128 -6.69 -8.49 1.03
C SER A 128 -5.96 -7.60 2.03
N GLY A 129 -5.37 -8.23 3.03
CA GLY A 129 -4.57 -7.56 4.05
C GLY A 129 -5.31 -7.41 5.35
N ALA A 130 -4.88 -8.16 6.36
CA ALA A 130 -5.54 -8.27 7.64
C ALA A 130 -4.58 -7.95 8.80
N PRO A 131 -5.08 -7.47 9.95
CA PRO A 131 -4.24 -7.06 11.08
C PRO A 131 -3.41 -8.20 11.68
N TYR A 132 -3.81 -9.46 11.52
CA TYR A 132 -3.03 -10.61 12.00
C TYR A 132 -1.69 -10.78 11.27
N TRP A 133 -1.51 -10.19 10.10
CA TRP A 133 -0.24 -10.25 9.38
C TRP A 133 0.86 -9.54 10.15
N LYS A 134 0.56 -8.43 10.81
CA LYS A 134 1.49 -7.76 11.75
C LYS A 134 1.87 -8.69 12.90
N ALA A 135 0.89 -9.35 13.51
CA ALA A 135 1.11 -10.23 14.66
C ALA A 135 1.97 -11.46 14.32
N ARG A 136 1.90 -11.94 13.08
CA ARG A 136 2.72 -13.06 12.59
C ARG A 136 4.08 -12.64 12.02
N GLY A 137 4.34 -11.33 11.92
CA GLY A 137 5.53 -10.82 11.24
C GLY A 137 5.57 -11.17 9.75
N PHE A 138 4.40 -11.38 9.12
CA PHE A 138 4.29 -11.74 7.72
C PHE A 138 4.93 -10.66 6.85
N GLN A 139 5.93 -11.02 6.05
CA GLN A 139 6.67 -10.10 5.20
C GLN A 139 7.33 -8.90 5.92
N GLY A 140 7.45 -8.94 7.25
CA GLY A 140 7.97 -7.82 8.03
C GLY A 140 7.12 -6.55 7.96
N VAL A 141 5.82 -6.68 7.69
CA VAL A 141 4.92 -5.56 7.44
C VAL A 141 4.25 -5.08 8.73
N GLY A 142 4.26 -3.77 8.96
CA GLY A 142 3.54 -3.11 10.06
C GLY A 142 2.05 -2.88 9.74
N LEU A 143 1.28 -2.37 10.72
CA LEU A 143 -0.14 -2.06 10.54
C LEU A 143 -0.40 -0.94 9.52
N GLY A 144 0.43 0.11 9.49
CA GLY A 144 0.28 1.22 8.55
C GLY A 144 0.27 0.75 7.08
N PRO A 145 1.30 0.03 6.61
CA PRO A 145 1.28 -0.55 5.26
C PRO A 145 0.11 -1.50 4.98
N LEU A 146 -0.41 -2.22 5.97
CA LEU A 146 -1.60 -3.08 5.78
C LEU A 146 -2.89 -2.26 5.60
N ILE A 147 -3.04 -1.18 6.36
CA ILE A 147 -4.13 -0.23 6.17
C ILE A 147 -4.04 0.39 4.78
N GLU A 148 -2.85 0.83 4.36
CA GLU A 148 -2.64 1.46 3.06
C GLU A 148 -2.84 0.51 1.87
N VAL A 149 -2.54 -0.78 2.00
CA VAL A 149 -2.91 -1.77 0.97
C VAL A 149 -4.41 -1.80 0.76
N ASN A 150 -5.22 -1.87 1.83
CA ASN A 150 -6.68 -1.83 1.71
C ASN A 150 -7.16 -0.51 1.09
N ARG A 151 -6.61 0.64 1.50
CA ARG A 151 -6.95 1.94 0.90
C ARG A 151 -6.57 2.03 -0.58
N MET A 152 -5.45 1.45 -0.97
CA MET A 152 -5.04 1.33 -2.38
C MET A 152 -6.03 0.46 -3.17
N GLU A 153 -6.38 -0.72 -2.64
CA GLU A 153 -7.35 -1.63 -3.27
C GLU A 153 -8.74 -0.97 -3.41
N LEU A 154 -9.20 -0.24 -2.38
CA LEU A 154 -10.40 0.60 -2.45
C LEU A 154 -10.32 1.63 -3.58
N SER A 155 -9.16 2.28 -3.75
CA SER A 155 -8.96 3.30 -4.79
C SER A 155 -9.02 2.74 -6.21
N PHE A 156 -8.61 1.49 -6.43
CA PHE A 156 -8.71 0.82 -7.73
C PHE A 156 -10.16 0.60 -8.17
N LEU A 157 -11.08 0.53 -7.22
CA LEU A 157 -12.49 0.22 -7.43
C LEU A 157 -13.42 1.39 -7.05
N LYS A 158 -12.88 2.60 -6.88
CA LYS A 158 -13.63 3.77 -6.38
C LYS A 158 -14.88 4.13 -7.21
N ASP A 159 -14.80 3.95 -8.53
CA ASP A 159 -15.87 4.32 -9.46
C ASP A 159 -16.74 3.11 -9.88
N ALA A 160 -16.52 1.93 -9.28
CA ALA A 160 -17.21 0.72 -9.62
C ALA A 160 -18.44 0.48 -8.74
N ASP A 161 -19.55 0.01 -9.34
CA ASP A 161 -20.69 -0.51 -8.56
C ASP A 161 -20.38 -1.94 -8.10
N ILE A 162 -19.79 -2.00 -6.92
CA ILE A 162 -19.39 -3.23 -6.22
C ILE A 162 -19.36 -2.95 -4.72
N GLU A 163 -19.79 -3.89 -3.91
CA GLU A 163 -19.72 -3.81 -2.46
C GLU A 163 -18.35 -4.30 -1.97
N LEU A 164 -17.63 -3.49 -1.20
CA LEU A 164 -16.26 -3.74 -0.77
C LEU A 164 -16.17 -3.93 0.74
N PHE A 165 -15.60 -5.06 1.14
CA PHE A 165 -15.35 -5.39 2.53
C PHE A 165 -13.85 -5.47 2.80
N THR A 166 -13.41 -5.01 3.98
CA THR A 166 -12.06 -5.25 4.47
C THR A 166 -12.03 -6.45 5.42
N GLU A 167 -10.85 -7.01 5.67
CA GLU A 167 -10.68 -8.22 6.46
C GLU A 167 -10.22 -7.91 7.89
N GLY A 168 -11.14 -7.95 8.85
CA GLY A 168 -10.84 -7.82 10.28
C GLY A 168 -10.57 -9.19 10.94
N ASP A 169 -9.73 -10.02 10.36
CA ASP A 169 -9.46 -11.38 10.88
C ASP A 169 -8.37 -11.41 11.95
N THR A 170 -8.37 -12.48 12.74
CA THR A 170 -7.55 -12.71 13.94
C THR A 170 -6.70 -13.98 13.85
N TYR A 171 -6.47 -14.48 12.64
CA TYR A 171 -5.65 -15.68 12.43
C TYR A 171 -4.15 -15.43 12.78
N PRO A 172 -3.42 -16.36 13.40
CA PRO A 172 -3.95 -17.52 14.11
C PRO A 172 -4.61 -17.13 15.43
N ARG A 173 -5.61 -17.86 15.80
CA ARG A 173 -6.32 -17.66 17.07
C ARG A 173 -5.58 -18.36 18.19
N PRO A 174 -5.72 -18.02 19.43
CA PRO A 174 -6.66 -17.08 20.07
C PRO A 174 -6.14 -15.62 20.14
N ARG A 175 -6.92 -14.71 20.78
CA ARG A 175 -6.67 -13.26 20.89
C ARG A 175 -5.25 -12.88 21.34
N PHE A 176 -4.62 -13.60 22.24
CA PHE A 176 -3.26 -13.28 22.67
C PHE A 176 -2.20 -13.46 21.55
N THR A 177 -2.53 -14.16 20.47
CA THR A 177 -1.68 -14.28 19.29
C THR A 177 -1.90 -13.07 18.34
N THR A 178 -3.15 -12.60 18.24
CA THR A 178 -3.51 -11.41 17.47
C THR A 178 -4.20 -10.41 18.39
N PRO A 179 -3.48 -9.39 18.89
CA PRO A 179 -4.04 -8.45 19.85
C PRO A 179 -5.30 -7.74 19.36
N ALA A 180 -6.28 -7.55 20.25
CA ALA A 180 -7.48 -6.80 19.92
C ALA A 180 -7.18 -5.35 19.52
N SER A 181 -6.11 -4.74 20.06
CA SER A 181 -5.65 -3.41 19.68
C SER A 181 -5.29 -3.28 18.20
N HIS A 182 -4.72 -4.32 17.59
CA HIS A 182 -4.42 -4.32 16.15
C HIS A 182 -5.70 -4.30 15.31
N LEU A 183 -6.74 -5.04 15.73
CA LEU A 183 -8.04 -4.97 15.08
C LEU A 183 -8.68 -3.59 15.20
N GLU A 184 -8.61 -2.99 16.41
CA GLU A 184 -9.19 -1.66 16.64
C GLU A 184 -8.54 -0.60 15.74
N VAL A 185 -7.20 -0.54 15.69
CA VAL A 185 -6.49 0.40 14.84
C VAL A 185 -6.85 0.21 13.37
N PHE A 186 -6.82 -1.03 12.89
CA PHE A 186 -7.15 -1.37 11.51
C PHE A 186 -8.59 -0.96 11.16
N ASP A 187 -9.56 -1.32 12.00
CA ASP A 187 -10.96 -0.95 11.83
C ASP A 187 -11.17 0.56 11.84
N GLN A 188 -10.59 1.25 12.83
CA GLN A 188 -10.74 2.70 13.01
C GLN A 188 -10.21 3.45 11.77
N ALA A 189 -9.01 3.11 11.32
CA ALA A 189 -8.41 3.76 10.16
C ALA A 189 -9.21 3.51 8.87
N LEU A 190 -9.64 2.28 8.61
CA LEU A 190 -10.39 1.94 7.39
C LEU A 190 -11.84 2.46 7.38
N ARG A 191 -12.44 2.70 8.55
CA ARG A 191 -13.76 3.36 8.63
C ARG A 191 -13.74 4.82 8.16
N THR A 192 -12.57 5.44 8.08
CA THR A 192 -12.43 6.78 7.51
C THR A 192 -12.56 6.78 5.98
N ASP A 193 -12.43 5.63 5.33
CA ASP A 193 -12.57 5.51 3.88
C ASP A 193 -14.03 5.22 3.51
N ASP A 194 -14.69 6.20 2.89
CA ASP A 194 -16.11 6.14 2.54
C ASP A 194 -16.42 5.10 1.46
N ARG A 195 -15.39 4.54 0.80
CA ARG A 195 -15.55 3.51 -0.21
C ARG A 195 -15.67 2.10 0.40
N ALA A 196 -15.25 1.91 1.65
CA ALA A 196 -15.45 0.67 2.36
C ALA A 196 -16.90 0.52 2.82
N ASP A 197 -17.64 -0.43 2.25
CA ASP A 197 -19.03 -0.71 2.62
C ASP A 197 -19.13 -1.43 3.97
N GLY A 198 -18.05 -2.12 4.39
CA GLY A 198 -18.01 -2.77 5.69
C GLY A 198 -16.68 -3.44 6.03
N ILE A 199 -16.58 -3.88 7.26
CA ILE A 199 -15.42 -4.60 7.78
C ILE A 199 -15.91 -5.95 8.29
N LEU A 200 -15.41 -7.03 7.69
CA LEU A 200 -15.70 -8.40 8.14
C LEU A 200 -14.82 -8.72 9.33
N ARG A 201 -15.35 -8.44 10.52
CA ARG A 201 -14.60 -8.45 11.76
C ARG A 201 -14.96 -9.61 12.66
N TYR A 202 -13.95 -10.25 13.25
CA TYR A 202 -14.12 -11.17 14.36
C TYR A 202 -14.32 -10.40 15.66
N THR A 203 -15.42 -10.70 16.36
CA THR A 203 -15.76 -10.12 17.68
C THR A 203 -15.57 -11.11 18.81
N ILE A 204 -15.42 -12.39 18.48
CA ILE A 204 -15.15 -13.48 19.41
C ILE A 204 -14.13 -14.43 18.78
N ASP A 205 -13.28 -15.02 19.61
CA ASP A 205 -12.40 -16.08 19.18
C ASP A 205 -13.19 -17.39 19.06
N TYR A 206 -13.30 -17.94 17.84
CA TYR A 206 -14.06 -19.16 17.59
C TYR A 206 -13.33 -20.46 17.99
N THR A 207 -12.07 -20.36 18.42
CA THR A 207 -11.34 -21.49 19.00
C THR A 207 -11.54 -21.58 20.51
N SER A 208 -12.30 -20.65 21.09
CA SER A 208 -12.59 -20.56 22.50
C SER A 208 -14.10 -20.39 22.75
N SER A 209 -14.52 -20.43 23.99
CA SER A 209 -15.91 -20.13 24.35
C SER A 209 -16.10 -18.62 24.55
N PRO A 210 -17.22 -18.02 24.10
CA PRO A 210 -17.59 -16.64 24.41
C PRO A 210 -17.67 -16.35 25.94
N ARG A 211 -17.72 -17.37 26.76
CA ARG A 211 -17.67 -17.24 28.23
C ARG A 211 -16.27 -16.86 28.72
N TYR A 212 -15.23 -17.26 28.00
CA TYR A 212 -13.83 -17.07 28.40
C TYR A 212 -13.15 -15.98 27.57
N GLU A 213 -13.42 -15.94 26.26
CA GLU A 213 -12.78 -14.96 25.37
C GLU A 213 -13.77 -13.89 24.92
N ARG A 214 -13.66 -12.74 25.56
CA ARG A 214 -14.50 -11.57 25.28
C ARG A 214 -13.67 -10.35 24.85
N GLY A 215 -12.34 -10.50 24.78
CA GLY A 215 -11.43 -9.39 24.65
C GLY A 215 -11.63 -8.58 23.37
N TYR A 216 -11.99 -9.21 22.26
CA TYR A 216 -12.30 -8.50 21.01
C TYR A 216 -13.58 -7.65 21.16
N ALA A 217 -14.65 -8.23 21.68
CA ALA A 217 -15.91 -7.50 21.90
C ALA A 217 -15.76 -6.38 22.94
N ASP A 218 -14.97 -6.61 23.98
CA ASP A 218 -14.70 -5.62 25.01
C ASP A 218 -13.82 -4.47 24.49
N ALA A 219 -12.82 -4.74 23.64
CA ALA A 219 -12.03 -3.72 22.97
C ALA A 219 -12.90 -2.86 22.07
N MET A 220 -13.75 -3.48 21.25
CA MET A 220 -14.69 -2.76 20.37
C MET A 220 -15.63 -1.82 21.16
N ARG A 221 -16.16 -2.28 22.31
CA ARG A 221 -16.99 -1.42 23.16
C ARG A 221 -16.22 -0.23 23.73
N ARG A 222 -14.97 -0.45 24.18
CA ARG A 222 -14.10 0.63 24.68
C ARG A 222 -13.75 1.63 23.60
N SER A 223 -13.62 1.19 22.34
CA SER A 223 -13.32 2.03 21.18
C SER A 223 -14.54 2.80 20.65
N ALA A 224 -15.75 2.57 21.19
CA ALA A 224 -16.96 3.27 20.74
C ALA A 224 -16.86 4.82 20.72
N PRO A 225 -16.17 5.50 21.66
CA PRO A 225 -15.96 6.94 21.56
C PRO A 225 -15.11 7.35 20.35
N VAL A 226 -14.07 6.57 20.01
CA VAL A 226 -13.23 6.80 18.81
C VAL A 226 -14.09 6.65 17.56
N TYR A 227 -14.87 5.59 17.45
CA TYR A 227 -15.74 5.38 16.29
C TYR A 227 -16.74 6.52 16.10
N ARG A 228 -17.30 7.07 17.19
CA ARG A 228 -18.20 8.24 17.12
C ARG A 228 -17.46 9.50 16.63
N TRP A 229 -16.23 9.71 17.09
CA TRP A 229 -15.42 10.85 16.64
C TRP A 229 -15.09 10.74 15.15
N LEU A 230 -14.66 9.55 14.70
CA LEU A 230 -14.36 9.29 13.30
C LEU A 230 -15.58 9.47 12.40
N GLU A 231 -16.75 8.97 12.83
CA GLU A 231 -18.01 9.14 12.11
C GLU A 231 -18.41 10.61 11.99
N ALA A 232 -18.23 11.39 13.06
CA ALA A 232 -18.59 12.80 13.07
C ALA A 232 -17.65 13.67 12.21
N HIS A 233 -16.34 13.40 12.22
CA HIS A 233 -15.34 14.34 11.69
C HIS A 233 -14.52 13.80 10.52
N MET A 234 -14.52 12.49 10.25
CA MET A 234 -13.73 11.88 9.18
C MET A 234 -14.59 11.14 8.13
N ARG A 235 -15.91 11.25 8.17
CA ARG A 235 -16.80 10.76 7.10
C ARG A 235 -16.99 11.86 6.06
N GLY A 236 -17.18 11.45 4.80
CA GLY A 236 -17.27 12.38 3.68
C GLY A 236 -15.94 13.06 3.34
N GLY A 237 -15.97 13.99 2.41
CA GLY A 237 -14.79 14.76 1.99
C GLY A 237 -13.74 13.97 1.23
N SER A 238 -12.52 14.48 1.20
CA SER A 238 -11.40 13.90 0.45
C SER A 238 -10.17 13.72 1.32
N PHE A 239 -9.44 12.64 1.12
CA PHE A 239 -8.13 12.47 1.73
C PHE A 239 -7.13 13.48 1.18
N GLU A 240 -6.30 14.01 2.08
CA GLU A 240 -5.21 14.92 1.79
C GLU A 240 -3.87 14.27 2.15
N GLY A 241 -2.83 14.56 1.36
CA GLY A 241 -1.50 14.00 1.58
C GLY A 241 -0.69 13.88 0.30
N THR A 242 0.33 13.04 0.34
CA THR A 242 1.19 12.73 -0.79
C THR A 242 0.53 11.65 -1.66
N ASN A 243 0.41 11.90 -2.95
CA ASN A 243 -0.18 10.92 -3.85
C ASN A 243 0.78 9.79 -4.18
N VAL A 244 0.38 8.56 -3.90
CA VAL A 244 1.08 7.37 -4.35
C VAL A 244 0.52 6.93 -5.69
N LEU A 245 1.36 6.96 -6.73
CA LEU A 245 0.98 6.38 -8.01
C LEU A 245 1.21 4.87 -7.97
N CYS A 246 0.13 4.13 -7.97
CA CYS A 246 0.15 2.66 -8.00
C CYS A 246 -0.96 2.14 -8.91
N ARG A 247 -0.63 1.12 -9.71
CA ARG A 247 -1.58 0.46 -10.62
C ARG A 247 -1.64 -1.03 -10.38
N GLN A 248 -2.77 -1.63 -10.76
CA GLN A 248 -2.88 -3.07 -10.92
C GLN A 248 -2.05 -3.54 -12.14
N HIS A 249 -1.76 -4.84 -12.20
CA HIS A 249 -1.09 -5.50 -13.33
C HIS A 249 0.32 -4.99 -13.60
N ARG A 250 1.03 -4.55 -12.56
CA ARG A 250 2.40 -4.04 -12.67
C ARG A 250 3.40 -5.11 -13.12
N LEU A 251 3.15 -6.36 -12.77
CA LEU A 251 3.98 -7.51 -13.14
C LEU A 251 4.17 -7.62 -14.66
N ARG A 252 3.14 -7.30 -15.44
CA ARG A 252 3.22 -7.28 -16.92
C ARG A 252 4.32 -6.35 -17.45
N ALA A 253 4.48 -5.22 -16.78
CA ALA A 253 5.42 -4.16 -17.20
C ALA A 253 6.80 -4.24 -16.53
N ALA A 254 6.99 -5.14 -15.56
CA ALA A 254 8.17 -5.15 -14.73
C ALA A 254 9.38 -5.80 -15.39
N ASP A 255 10.57 -5.27 -15.11
CA ASP A 255 11.83 -5.96 -15.30
C ASP A 255 12.13 -6.78 -14.05
N LEU A 256 12.16 -8.11 -14.21
CA LEU A 256 12.31 -9.05 -13.11
C LEU A 256 13.73 -9.62 -13.08
N ARG A 257 14.29 -9.68 -11.89
CA ARG A 257 15.60 -10.31 -11.68
C ARG A 257 15.44 -11.80 -11.43
N PRO A 258 16.39 -12.63 -11.90
CA PRO A 258 16.29 -14.08 -11.79
C PRO A 258 16.43 -14.58 -10.34
N ASP A 259 16.96 -13.77 -9.44
CA ASP A 259 17.23 -14.09 -8.04
C ASP A 259 16.02 -13.86 -7.09
N VAL A 260 14.91 -13.32 -7.60
CA VAL A 260 13.70 -13.09 -6.79
C VAL A 260 12.91 -14.39 -6.63
N SER A 261 12.62 -14.77 -5.38
CA SER A 261 11.70 -15.88 -5.10
C SER A 261 10.28 -15.51 -5.53
N LEU A 262 9.43 -16.51 -5.78
CA LEU A 262 8.04 -16.25 -6.13
C LEU A 262 7.28 -15.52 -5.00
N ASP A 263 7.50 -15.90 -3.73
CA ASP A 263 6.92 -15.21 -2.59
C ASP A 263 7.37 -13.76 -2.51
N GLY A 264 8.66 -13.50 -2.77
CA GLY A 264 9.20 -12.14 -2.86
C GLY A 264 8.57 -11.35 -4.02
N LEU A 265 8.32 -12.00 -5.16
CA LEU A 265 7.66 -11.40 -6.31
C LEU A 265 6.20 -11.02 -5.98
N VAL A 266 5.43 -11.94 -5.42
CA VAL A 266 4.03 -11.68 -5.04
C VAL A 266 3.95 -10.53 -4.04
N SER A 267 4.82 -10.50 -3.03
CA SER A 267 4.90 -9.41 -2.05
C SER A 267 5.24 -8.07 -2.69
N ARG A 268 6.19 -8.05 -3.63
CA ARG A 268 6.57 -6.84 -4.36
C ARG A 268 5.39 -6.23 -5.12
N PHE A 269 4.54 -7.05 -5.73
CA PHE A 269 3.41 -6.57 -6.52
C PHE A 269 2.12 -6.38 -5.72
N PHE A 270 2.04 -6.96 -4.53
CA PHE A 270 0.96 -6.71 -3.60
C PHE A 270 1.16 -5.41 -2.80
N PHE A 271 2.36 -5.21 -2.22
CA PHE A 271 2.69 -3.98 -1.51
C PHE A 271 3.27 -2.93 -2.46
N SER A 272 3.12 -1.67 -2.10
CA SER A 272 3.80 -0.56 -2.76
C SER A 272 4.99 -0.09 -1.93
N SER A 273 6.18 0.01 -2.54
CA SER A 273 7.34 0.60 -1.87
C SER A 273 7.13 2.07 -1.50
N ALA A 274 6.35 2.81 -2.29
CA ALA A 274 5.99 4.19 -1.99
C ALA A 274 5.12 4.29 -0.73
N GLN A 275 4.09 3.44 -0.59
CA GLN A 275 3.27 3.37 0.62
C GLN A 275 4.11 3.09 1.86
N ARG A 276 4.99 2.07 1.78
CA ARG A 276 5.83 1.69 2.92
C ARG A 276 6.77 2.81 3.34
N LEU A 277 7.43 3.47 2.38
CA LEU A 277 8.32 4.59 2.68
C LEU A 277 7.59 5.74 3.39
N LEU A 278 6.41 6.10 2.90
CA LEU A 278 5.61 7.18 3.49
C LEU A 278 5.05 6.80 4.86
N CYS A 279 4.47 5.60 5.00
CA CYS A 279 3.98 5.09 6.29
C CYS A 279 5.06 5.00 7.35
N ASP A 280 6.25 4.51 6.96
CA ASP A 280 7.39 4.35 7.88
C ASP A 280 7.98 5.70 8.33
N ASN A 281 7.51 6.83 7.76
CA ASN A 281 7.94 8.18 8.09
C ASN A 281 6.76 9.11 8.48
N SER A 282 5.61 8.56 8.83
CA SER A 282 4.44 9.33 9.31
C SER A 282 3.95 10.39 8.32
N LEU A 283 3.98 10.09 7.02
CA LEU A 283 3.53 10.99 5.97
C LEU A 283 2.17 10.57 5.45
N PRO A 284 1.16 11.45 5.48
CA PRO A 284 -0.18 11.15 4.98
C PRO A 284 -0.19 10.78 3.50
N ILE A 285 -0.97 9.76 3.14
CA ILE A 285 -1.04 9.19 1.80
C ILE A 285 -2.43 9.41 1.20
N THR A 286 -2.43 9.68 -0.11
CA THR A 286 -3.65 9.70 -0.92
C THR A 286 -3.45 8.92 -2.24
N TYR A 287 -4.56 8.53 -2.86
CA TYR A 287 -4.62 7.85 -4.16
C TYR A 287 -5.52 8.62 -5.15
N ASN A 288 -5.73 9.91 -4.90
CA ASN A 288 -6.66 10.74 -5.67
C ASN A 288 -6.09 11.27 -7.00
N GLY A 289 -4.80 11.00 -7.27
CA GLY A 289 -4.12 11.41 -8.50
C GLY A 289 -3.64 12.87 -8.50
N ARG A 290 -3.69 13.57 -7.36
CA ARG A 290 -3.20 14.95 -7.20
C ARG A 290 -1.87 14.97 -6.46
N GLY A 291 -0.88 15.70 -6.98
CA GLY A 291 0.49 15.73 -6.47
C GLY A 291 0.72 16.50 -5.17
N PRO A 292 1.93 16.42 -4.60
CA PRO A 292 3.12 15.78 -5.18
C PRO A 292 2.98 14.27 -5.25
N HIS A 293 3.64 13.68 -6.24
CA HIS A 293 3.53 12.24 -6.51
C HIS A 293 4.75 11.46 -6.00
N VAL A 294 4.53 10.24 -5.51
CA VAL A 294 5.61 9.25 -5.33
C VAL A 294 5.43 8.16 -6.36
N VAL A 295 6.41 8.02 -7.24
CA VAL A 295 6.38 7.14 -8.41
C VAL A 295 7.59 6.22 -8.37
N PHE A 296 7.40 4.98 -7.92
CA PHE A 296 8.48 4.02 -7.77
C PHE A 296 8.29 2.82 -8.71
N GLY A 297 9.42 2.25 -9.13
CA GLY A 297 9.47 1.05 -9.95
C GLY A 297 8.77 1.20 -11.29
N GLU A 298 8.10 0.15 -11.70
CA GLU A 298 7.37 0.05 -12.97
C GLU A 298 6.24 1.08 -13.16
N ASN A 299 5.81 1.75 -12.08
CA ASN A 299 4.84 2.85 -12.18
C ASN A 299 5.37 4.03 -13.00
N GLY A 300 6.68 4.17 -13.14
CA GLY A 300 7.31 5.14 -14.05
C GLY A 300 6.88 5.00 -15.54
N LYS A 301 6.34 3.85 -15.94
CA LYS A 301 5.77 3.67 -17.29
C LYS A 301 4.43 4.36 -17.47
N TYR A 302 3.70 4.60 -16.39
CA TYR A 302 2.28 5.01 -16.40
C TYR A 302 2.04 6.44 -15.98
N VAL A 303 3.02 7.10 -15.35
CA VAL A 303 2.89 8.50 -14.94
C VAL A 303 2.75 9.40 -16.16
N THR A 304 1.77 10.31 -16.13
CA THR A 304 1.49 11.25 -17.22
C THR A 304 2.35 12.52 -17.10
N GLU A 305 2.45 13.28 -18.19
CA GLU A 305 3.13 14.59 -18.19
C GLU A 305 2.44 15.59 -17.24
N GLU A 306 1.12 15.54 -17.16
CA GLU A 306 0.34 16.36 -16.23
C GLU A 306 0.73 16.06 -14.77
N GLN A 307 0.79 14.76 -14.40
CA GLN A 307 1.24 14.35 -13.08
C GLN A 307 2.70 14.75 -12.81
N LEU A 308 3.59 14.60 -13.79
CA LEU A 308 4.97 15.05 -13.64
C LEU A 308 5.11 16.56 -13.44
N SER A 309 4.19 17.37 -13.98
CA SER A 309 4.17 18.82 -13.76
C SER A 309 3.86 19.22 -12.32
N GLU A 310 3.19 18.37 -11.56
CA GLU A 310 2.90 18.56 -10.13
C GLU A 310 4.07 18.15 -9.22
N GLY A 311 5.14 17.59 -9.79
CA GLY A 311 6.35 17.17 -9.09
C GLY A 311 6.32 15.72 -8.64
N ALA A 312 7.48 15.05 -8.69
CA ALA A 312 7.58 13.63 -8.39
C ALA A 312 8.82 13.28 -7.54
N VAL A 313 8.62 12.42 -6.54
CA VAL A 313 9.67 11.67 -5.87
C VAL A 313 9.77 10.32 -6.58
N ILE A 314 10.97 9.98 -7.09
CA ILE A 314 11.19 8.80 -7.92
C ILE A 314 12.34 7.96 -7.39
N ASP A 315 12.23 6.64 -7.53
CA ASP A 315 13.35 5.72 -7.31
C ASP A 315 14.13 5.47 -8.61
N MET A 316 15.17 4.65 -8.54
CA MET A 316 16.05 4.39 -9.68
C MET A 316 15.35 3.68 -10.84
N ASP A 317 14.43 2.76 -10.55
CA ASP A 317 13.73 2.04 -11.62
C ASP A 317 12.74 2.95 -12.35
N ALA A 318 12.00 3.79 -11.62
CA ALA A 318 11.16 4.82 -12.22
C ALA A 318 11.99 5.85 -13.00
N ALA A 319 13.15 6.29 -12.47
CA ALA A 319 14.04 7.22 -13.17
C ALA A 319 14.50 6.65 -14.52
N ARG A 320 14.93 5.38 -14.56
CA ARG A 320 15.32 4.72 -15.83
C ARG A 320 14.18 4.69 -16.85
N LEU A 321 12.97 4.36 -16.40
CA LEU A 321 11.80 4.30 -17.27
C LEU A 321 11.41 5.68 -17.81
N LEU A 322 11.49 6.72 -16.98
CA LEU A 322 11.25 8.10 -17.39
C LEU A 322 12.31 8.59 -18.40
N MET A 323 13.60 8.32 -18.14
CA MET A 323 14.68 8.64 -19.07
C MET A 323 14.49 7.93 -20.43
N ALA A 324 14.05 6.68 -20.43
CA ALA A 324 13.75 5.93 -21.65
C ALA A 324 12.57 6.54 -22.44
N ARG A 325 11.68 7.28 -21.77
CA ARG A 325 10.60 8.07 -22.40
C ARG A 325 11.03 9.48 -22.81
N GLY A 326 12.32 9.84 -22.61
CA GLY A 326 12.86 11.15 -22.94
C GLY A 326 12.66 12.22 -21.84
N VAL A 327 12.20 11.85 -20.65
CA VAL A 327 12.03 12.78 -19.53
C VAL A 327 13.38 13.05 -18.88
N ASP A 328 13.73 14.31 -18.72
CA ASP A 328 14.94 14.74 -18.03
C ASP A 328 14.71 14.77 -16.52
N VAL A 329 15.25 13.80 -15.81
CA VAL A 329 15.17 13.66 -14.35
C VAL A 329 16.46 14.12 -13.63
N GLY A 330 17.35 14.84 -14.33
CA GLY A 330 18.57 15.40 -13.73
C GLY A 330 19.75 14.46 -13.63
N ILE A 331 19.73 13.31 -14.31
CA ILE A 331 20.84 12.35 -14.32
C ILE A 331 21.68 12.56 -15.57
N LYS A 332 22.97 12.90 -15.41
CA LYS A 332 23.95 13.02 -16.49
C LYS A 332 24.59 11.67 -16.81
N ARG A 333 24.95 10.90 -15.80
CA ARG A 333 25.60 9.58 -15.89
C ARG A 333 25.15 8.72 -14.73
N MET A 334 25.02 7.43 -14.99
CA MET A 334 24.63 6.41 -14.03
C MET A 334 25.50 5.17 -14.24
N SER A 335 26.02 4.62 -13.13
CA SER A 335 26.79 3.38 -13.15
C SER A 335 25.89 2.14 -13.23
N GLU A 336 26.51 0.98 -13.39
CA GLU A 336 25.87 -0.28 -13.04
C GLU A 336 25.54 -0.31 -11.55
N GLU A 337 24.58 -1.14 -11.20
CA GLU A 337 24.13 -1.33 -9.80
C GLU A 337 25.21 -2.07 -9.01
N ARG A 338 25.47 -1.57 -7.81
CA ARG A 338 26.39 -2.21 -6.85
C ARG A 338 25.88 -2.14 -5.42
N GLU A 339 26.41 -2.99 -4.57
CA GLU A 339 26.21 -2.89 -3.13
C GLU A 339 27.27 -1.98 -2.52
N GLN A 340 26.85 -1.12 -1.62
CA GLN A 340 27.75 -0.26 -0.84
C GLN A 340 27.31 -0.21 0.61
N ALA A 341 28.15 -0.69 1.51
CA ALA A 341 27.99 -0.51 2.94
C ALA A 341 28.50 0.87 3.36
N GLY A 342 28.02 1.39 4.47
CA GLY A 342 28.51 2.62 5.08
C GLY A 342 27.44 3.41 5.79
N GLU A 343 27.72 4.68 5.93
CA GLU A 343 26.82 5.65 6.54
C GLU A 343 26.25 6.57 5.45
N GLU A 344 25.01 6.99 5.63
CA GLU A 344 24.40 8.03 4.83
C GLU A 344 24.56 9.36 5.58
N TYR A 345 25.14 10.34 4.92
CA TYR A 345 25.25 11.71 5.41
C TYR A 345 24.07 12.53 4.90
N PHE A 346 23.35 13.19 5.78
CA PHE A 346 22.21 14.06 5.49
C PHE A 346 22.63 15.52 5.58
N GLU A 347 22.62 16.21 4.43
CA GLU A 347 23.15 17.59 4.30
C GLU A 347 22.42 18.60 5.20
N ALA A 348 21.10 18.50 5.34
CA ALA A 348 20.30 19.45 6.12
C ALA A 348 20.44 19.27 7.64
N ASP A 349 20.80 18.07 8.08
CA ASP A 349 20.91 17.73 9.49
C ASP A 349 22.37 17.75 9.98
N ASP A 350 23.33 17.77 9.06
CA ASP A 350 24.77 17.56 9.34
C ASP A 350 25.03 16.27 10.14
N GLU A 351 24.30 15.18 9.76
CA GLU A 351 24.26 13.93 10.52
C GLU A 351 24.61 12.72 9.65
N TYR A 352 25.34 11.78 10.23
CA TYR A 352 25.61 10.47 9.68
C TYR A 352 24.69 9.41 10.29
N VAL A 353 24.01 8.66 9.42
CA VAL A 353 23.14 7.54 9.82
C VAL A 353 23.67 6.25 9.23
N ALA A 354 23.96 5.26 10.08
CA ALA A 354 24.42 3.96 9.63
C ALA A 354 23.38 3.27 8.73
N THR A 355 23.81 2.81 7.57
CA THR A 355 22.99 1.95 6.74
C THR A 355 23.09 0.51 7.24
N THR A 356 21.97 -0.09 7.63
CA THR A 356 21.96 -1.51 8.01
C THR A 356 22.06 -2.39 6.77
N GLY A 357 23.20 -3.07 6.62
CA GLY A 357 23.57 -3.84 5.44
C GLY A 357 24.05 -2.97 4.28
N ALA A 358 24.40 -3.60 3.18
CA ALA A 358 24.84 -2.91 1.96
C ALA A 358 23.64 -2.68 1.04
N PRO A 359 23.11 -1.45 0.93
CA PRO A 359 22.07 -1.17 -0.05
C PRO A 359 22.62 -1.33 -1.47
N ARG A 360 21.79 -1.81 -2.36
CA ARG A 360 22.08 -1.77 -3.79
C ARG A 360 21.67 -0.42 -4.34
N PHE A 361 22.59 0.30 -4.91
CA PHE A 361 22.31 1.57 -5.56
C PHE A 361 23.23 1.81 -6.77
N ARG A 362 22.91 2.83 -7.55
CA ARG A 362 23.71 3.25 -8.67
C ARG A 362 24.41 4.54 -8.34
N GLU A 363 25.71 4.63 -8.62
CA GLU A 363 26.38 5.92 -8.58
C GLU A 363 25.81 6.83 -9.66
N ILE A 364 25.45 8.02 -9.27
CA ILE A 364 24.87 9.01 -10.15
C ILE A 364 25.76 10.25 -10.20
N ALA A 365 26.02 10.75 -11.40
CA ALA A 365 26.44 12.11 -11.60
C ALA A 365 25.22 12.97 -11.94
N PRO A 366 24.72 13.80 -11.01
CA PRO A 366 23.64 14.71 -11.29
C PRO A 366 24.03 15.76 -12.35
N LYS A 367 23.06 16.32 -13.04
CA LYS A 367 23.26 17.48 -13.92
C LYS A 367 23.55 18.75 -13.09
N SER A 368 24.13 19.75 -13.75
CA SER A 368 24.28 21.09 -13.17
C SER A 368 22.91 21.64 -12.75
N GLY A 369 22.86 22.27 -11.58
CA GLY A 369 21.61 22.78 -10.99
C GLY A 369 20.89 21.79 -10.05
N ALA A 370 21.36 20.55 -9.95
CA ALA A 370 20.85 19.62 -8.95
C ALA A 370 21.35 19.98 -7.53
N ALA A 371 20.47 19.91 -6.55
CA ALA A 371 20.79 20.07 -5.12
C ALA A 371 20.81 18.70 -4.42
N VAL A 372 21.96 18.29 -3.93
CA VAL A 372 22.13 17.01 -3.22
C VAL A 372 21.61 17.16 -1.80
N LEU A 373 20.78 16.23 -1.34
CA LEU A 373 20.20 16.19 0.01
C LEU A 373 20.91 15.18 0.92
N SER A 374 21.49 14.13 0.36
CA SER A 374 22.24 13.13 1.13
C SER A 374 23.24 12.38 0.26
N ARG A 375 24.22 11.73 0.93
CA ARG A 375 25.31 10.98 0.29
C ARG A 375 25.62 9.67 1.03
N ILE A 376 25.98 8.65 0.26
CA ILE A 376 26.57 7.40 0.78
C ILE A 376 27.93 7.22 0.11
N GLY A 377 29.00 7.11 0.93
CA GLY A 377 30.36 6.99 0.39
C GLY A 377 30.75 8.13 -0.55
N GLY A 378 30.28 9.36 -0.26
CA GLY A 378 30.50 10.54 -1.09
C GLY A 378 29.61 10.66 -2.33
N GLN A 379 28.87 9.63 -2.69
CA GLN A 379 27.95 9.61 -3.84
C GLN A 379 26.55 10.10 -3.46
N PRO A 380 25.87 10.90 -4.29
CA PRO A 380 24.51 11.33 -4.00
C PRO A 380 23.58 10.14 -3.76
N SER A 381 22.86 10.14 -2.63
CA SER A 381 21.82 9.16 -2.26
C SER A 381 20.40 9.76 -2.28
N CYS A 382 20.29 11.07 -2.38
CA CYS A 382 19.09 11.81 -2.75
C CYS A 382 19.47 13.15 -3.33
N PHE A 383 18.81 13.58 -4.40
CA PHE A 383 18.99 14.94 -4.93
C PHE A 383 17.70 15.49 -5.52
N LEU A 384 17.59 16.81 -5.57
CA LEU A 384 16.51 17.59 -6.17
C LEU A 384 16.94 18.11 -7.53
N TYR A 385 16.06 18.12 -8.50
CA TYR A 385 16.31 18.68 -9.82
C TYR A 385 15.03 19.22 -10.46
N GLU A 386 15.12 20.43 -11.04
CA GLU A 386 14.09 21.01 -11.89
C GLU A 386 14.60 21.02 -13.34
N ASN A 387 13.83 20.43 -14.25
CA ASN A 387 14.19 20.38 -15.67
C ASN A 387 13.73 21.62 -16.44
N ALA A 388 14.11 21.72 -17.71
CA ALA A 388 13.76 22.87 -18.57
C ALA A 388 12.23 23.03 -18.78
N ASN A 389 11.45 21.96 -18.57
CA ASN A 389 9.99 22.00 -18.64
C ASN A 389 9.34 22.43 -17.32
N GLY A 390 10.13 22.76 -16.30
CA GLY A 390 9.66 23.11 -14.98
C GLY A 390 9.16 21.93 -14.14
N GLN A 391 9.41 20.69 -14.57
CA GLN A 391 9.09 19.50 -13.77
C GLN A 391 10.14 19.31 -12.68
N ARG A 392 9.70 19.04 -11.45
CA ARG A 392 10.55 18.87 -10.27
C ARG A 392 10.63 17.41 -9.85
N PHE A 393 11.84 16.95 -9.63
CA PHE A 393 12.14 15.57 -9.23
C PHE A 393 12.99 15.54 -7.96
N ALA A 394 12.60 14.68 -7.01
CA ALA A 394 13.50 14.21 -5.98
C ALA A 394 13.87 12.76 -6.32
N VAL A 395 15.15 12.49 -6.51
CA VAL A 395 15.63 11.23 -7.08
C VAL A 395 16.42 10.44 -6.04
N TYR A 396 15.97 9.20 -5.79
CA TYR A 396 16.68 8.22 -4.98
C TYR A 396 17.35 7.18 -5.88
N PRO A 397 18.68 6.98 -5.81
CA PRO A 397 19.41 6.04 -6.67
C PRO A 397 19.31 4.57 -6.22
N PHE A 398 18.26 4.22 -5.54
CA PHE A 398 17.98 2.88 -5.02
C PHE A 398 16.86 2.19 -5.79
N ASP A 399 16.87 0.85 -5.84
CA ASP A 399 15.66 0.06 -5.92
C ASP A 399 14.96 0.18 -4.56
N MET A 400 13.93 1.00 -4.49
CA MET A 400 13.28 1.33 -3.21
C MET A 400 12.64 0.10 -2.56
N TRP A 401 12.14 -0.85 -3.34
CA TRP A 401 11.61 -2.09 -2.79
C TRP A 401 12.67 -2.87 -1.98
N ARG A 402 13.91 -2.92 -2.47
CA ARG A 402 15.02 -3.58 -1.77
C ARG A 402 15.54 -2.76 -0.61
N ALA A 403 15.56 -1.44 -0.74
CA ALA A 403 15.99 -0.55 0.32
C ALA A 403 15.09 -0.65 1.57
N LEU A 404 13.78 -0.84 1.40
CA LEU A 404 12.80 -1.00 2.49
C LEU A 404 13.02 -2.23 3.38
N SER A 405 13.76 -3.24 2.91
CA SER A 405 14.18 -4.37 3.75
C SER A 405 15.33 -4.02 4.71
N ARG A 406 15.90 -2.81 4.60
CA ARG A 406 17.05 -2.33 5.35
C ARG A 406 16.61 -1.24 6.33
N TRP A 407 16.47 -1.58 7.59
CA TRP A 407 16.19 -0.63 8.66
C TRP A 407 17.27 0.46 8.69
N GLY A 408 16.90 1.70 9.02
CA GLY A 408 17.79 2.85 9.08
C GLY A 408 18.00 3.58 7.75
N MET A 409 17.77 2.94 6.60
CA MET A 409 17.82 3.62 5.30
C MET A 409 16.53 4.36 4.95
N THR A 410 15.39 3.75 5.26
CA THR A 410 14.08 4.21 4.80
C THR A 410 13.21 4.73 5.94
N ARG A 411 13.66 4.59 7.18
CA ARG A 411 12.95 5.01 8.38
C ARG A 411 13.88 5.69 9.36
N GLY A 412 13.48 6.82 9.92
CA GLY A 412 14.22 7.57 10.93
C GLY A 412 14.02 9.07 10.82
N TYR A 413 14.50 9.81 11.80
CA TYR A 413 14.28 11.26 11.89
C TYR A 413 14.89 12.02 10.71
N CYS A 414 16.12 11.73 10.32
CA CYS A 414 16.76 12.39 9.17
C CYS A 414 16.06 12.06 7.87
N ARG A 415 15.63 10.79 7.68
CA ARG A 415 14.87 10.38 6.51
C ARG A 415 13.50 11.05 6.44
N GLN A 416 12.79 11.14 7.56
CA GLN A 416 11.51 11.85 7.64
C GLN A 416 11.65 13.31 7.22
N ARG A 417 12.64 14.05 7.80
CA ARG A 417 12.90 15.44 7.44
C ARG A 417 13.27 15.63 5.98
N GLN A 418 14.13 14.76 5.46
CA GLN A 418 14.51 14.77 4.05
C GLN A 418 13.30 14.55 3.13
N LEU A 419 12.42 13.60 3.46
CA LEU A 419 11.19 13.34 2.69
C LEU A 419 10.23 14.52 2.72
N ILE A 420 10.03 15.16 3.89
CA ILE A 420 9.25 16.39 4.01
C ILE A 420 9.82 17.47 3.10
N GLN A 421 11.13 17.76 3.21
CA GLN A 421 11.82 18.74 2.37
C GLN A 421 11.67 18.43 0.88
N ALA A 422 11.86 17.16 0.49
CA ALA A 422 11.76 16.72 -0.91
C ALA A 422 10.34 16.89 -1.45
N LEU A 423 9.34 16.44 -0.69
CA LEU A 423 7.93 16.51 -1.10
C LEU A 423 7.42 17.94 -1.19
N GLU A 424 7.76 18.80 -0.23
CA GLU A 424 7.39 20.23 -0.27
C GLU A 424 8.07 20.94 -1.44
N TRP A 425 9.33 20.62 -1.71
CA TRP A 425 10.05 21.22 -2.83
C TRP A 425 9.47 20.77 -4.18
N VAL A 426 9.23 19.47 -4.39
CA VAL A 426 8.65 18.99 -5.67
C VAL A 426 7.22 19.47 -5.84
N GLY A 427 6.42 19.51 -4.78
CA GLY A 427 5.03 19.96 -4.79
C GLY A 427 4.85 21.48 -4.76
N ARG A 428 5.93 22.28 -4.59
CA ARG A 428 5.91 23.76 -4.51
C ARG A 428 5.00 24.31 -3.41
N ARG A 429 4.70 23.53 -2.41
CA ARG A 429 3.80 23.89 -1.31
C ARG A 429 4.12 23.07 -0.06
N PRO A 430 3.79 23.59 1.12
CA PRO A 430 3.84 22.79 2.35
C PRO A 430 2.96 21.55 2.23
N LEU A 431 3.35 20.47 2.91
CA LEU A 431 2.49 19.30 3.08
C LEU A 431 1.27 19.67 3.95
N THR A 432 0.13 19.07 3.69
CA THR A 432 -1.13 19.40 4.38
C THR A 432 -1.04 19.21 5.89
N ALA A 433 -0.41 18.14 6.35
CA ALA A 433 -0.07 17.89 7.74
C ALA A 433 1.09 16.92 7.85
N VAL A 434 2.00 17.16 8.80
CA VAL A 434 3.11 16.25 9.12
C VAL A 434 3.38 16.28 10.62
N CYS A 435 3.85 15.15 11.18
CA CYS A 435 4.27 15.07 12.59
C CYS A 435 5.78 14.82 12.67
N PRO A 436 6.62 15.88 12.60
CA PRO A 436 8.06 15.73 12.66
C PRO A 436 8.53 15.13 13.99
N GLY A 437 9.50 14.22 13.93
CA GLY A 437 10.05 13.57 15.10
C GLY A 437 9.31 12.33 15.60
N TYR A 438 8.17 11.98 14.96
CA TYR A 438 7.40 10.79 15.31
C TYR A 438 7.12 9.93 14.06
N PRO A 439 8.11 9.21 13.52
CA PRO A 439 7.92 8.38 12.31
C PRO A 439 6.98 7.19 12.52
N ASP A 440 6.60 6.88 13.76
CA ASP A 440 5.68 5.78 14.11
C ASP A 440 4.21 6.21 14.27
N LEU A 441 3.92 7.51 14.22
CA LEU A 441 2.54 7.98 14.20
C LEU A 441 1.96 7.86 12.80
N TYR A 442 0.96 7.04 12.63
CA TYR A 442 0.23 6.91 11.38
C TYR A 442 -0.83 8.00 11.28
N LEU A 443 -0.72 8.86 10.27
CA LEU A 443 -1.60 10.00 10.06
C LEU A 443 -2.55 9.76 8.89
N LEU A 444 -3.84 10.04 9.10
CA LEU A 444 -4.82 10.25 8.04
C LEU A 444 -5.37 11.66 8.14
N VAL A 445 -5.43 12.36 7.03
CA VAL A 445 -5.93 13.73 6.93
C VAL A 445 -7.06 13.75 5.92
N LYS A 446 -8.19 14.33 6.29
CA LYS A 446 -9.33 14.52 5.38
C LYS A 446 -9.79 15.97 5.39
N ARG A 447 -10.04 16.50 4.20
CA ARG A 447 -10.75 17.76 4.02
C ARG A 447 -12.23 17.47 3.99
N THR A 448 -12.94 17.91 4.99
CA THR A 448 -14.39 17.79 5.15
C THR A 448 -15.05 19.18 5.09
N ASP A 449 -16.36 19.26 5.21
CA ASP A 449 -17.08 20.54 5.28
C ASP A 449 -16.74 21.33 6.56
N GLU A 450 -16.24 20.66 7.59
CA GLU A 450 -15.81 21.28 8.85
C GLU A 450 -14.36 21.81 8.80
N GLY A 451 -13.54 21.39 7.82
CA GLY A 451 -12.14 21.76 7.73
C GLY A 451 -11.22 20.55 7.51
N LEU A 452 -9.99 20.61 8.01
CA LEU A 452 -9.02 19.52 7.97
C LEU A 452 -9.13 18.66 9.23
N ALA A 453 -9.72 17.48 9.12
CA ALA A 453 -9.73 16.49 10.18
C ALA A 453 -8.42 15.67 10.12
N VAL A 454 -7.70 15.62 11.24
CA VAL A 454 -6.46 14.88 11.42
C VAL A 454 -6.69 13.77 12.42
N GLY A 455 -6.56 12.53 11.95
CA GLY A 455 -6.56 11.33 12.80
C GLY A 455 -5.14 10.77 12.90
N MET A 456 -4.74 10.42 14.12
CA MET A 456 -3.40 9.89 14.42
C MET A 456 -3.52 8.60 15.22
N TRP A 457 -2.80 7.56 14.81
CA TRP A 457 -2.69 6.30 15.52
C TRP A 457 -1.22 6.04 15.86
N ASN A 458 -0.96 5.81 17.13
CA ASN A 458 0.38 5.39 17.55
C ASN A 458 0.57 3.91 17.21
N LEU A 459 1.40 3.61 16.21
CA LEU A 459 1.68 2.24 15.78
C LEU A 459 2.94 1.64 16.42
N SER A 460 3.58 2.38 17.36
CA SER A 460 4.71 1.86 18.14
C SER A 460 4.23 1.07 19.36
N ASP A 461 5.17 0.34 19.96
CA ASP A 461 4.97 -0.39 21.21
C ASP A 461 5.28 0.48 22.44
N ASP A 462 5.53 1.78 22.24
CA ASP A 462 5.82 2.78 23.29
C ASP A 462 4.88 3.99 23.16
N PHE A 463 4.89 4.88 24.16
CA PHE A 463 4.07 6.11 24.16
C PHE A 463 4.64 7.17 23.22
N ALA A 464 3.75 7.86 22.51
CA ALA A 464 4.09 9.12 21.84
C ALA A 464 3.72 10.28 22.79
N ILE A 465 4.73 11.03 23.21
CA ILE A 465 4.58 12.06 24.23
C ILE A 465 4.56 13.45 23.56
N ASP A 466 3.51 14.20 23.81
CA ASP A 466 3.32 15.58 23.37
C ASP A 466 3.73 15.81 21.88
N PRO A 467 3.22 15.03 20.94
CA PRO A 467 3.57 15.21 19.54
C PRO A 467 3.08 16.56 19.01
N ALA A 468 3.77 17.09 18.01
CA ALA A 468 3.38 18.33 17.35
C ALA A 468 3.12 18.08 15.86
N VAL A 469 1.98 18.54 15.36
CA VAL A 469 1.61 18.40 13.95
C VAL A 469 1.76 19.76 13.27
N THR A 470 2.64 19.83 12.27
CA THR A 470 2.77 21.03 11.43
C THR A 470 1.77 20.95 10.29
N MET A 471 0.91 21.94 10.17
CA MET A 471 -0.12 22.07 9.16
C MET A 471 0.39 22.86 7.95
N GLY A 472 -0.07 22.56 6.75
CA GLY A 472 0.23 23.32 5.54
C GLY A 472 -0.36 24.73 5.57
N GLU A 473 -1.47 24.90 6.23
CA GLU A 473 -2.18 26.18 6.42
C GLU A 473 -2.50 26.41 7.89
N GLY A 474 -2.64 27.67 8.28
CA GLY A 474 -3.06 28.05 9.63
C GLY A 474 -4.57 28.02 9.78
N GLY A 475 -5.05 28.23 11.04
CA GLY A 475 -6.48 28.23 11.30
C GLY A 475 -6.79 28.28 12.79
N SER A 476 -7.88 27.60 13.21
CA SER A 476 -8.22 27.35 14.61
C SER A 476 -8.44 25.86 14.83
N VAL A 477 -8.11 25.36 16.02
CA VAL A 477 -8.28 23.95 16.39
C VAL A 477 -9.58 23.75 17.15
N SER A 478 -10.29 22.70 16.81
CA SER A 478 -11.49 22.26 17.49
C SER A 478 -11.57 20.73 17.58
N HIS A 479 -12.60 20.22 18.26
CA HIS A 479 -12.93 18.78 18.30
C HIS A 479 -11.77 17.87 18.68
N ALA A 480 -10.85 18.33 19.56
CA ALA A 480 -9.75 17.52 20.03
C ALA A 480 -10.26 16.27 20.79
N PHE A 481 -9.67 15.13 20.49
CA PHE A 481 -10.00 13.82 21.09
C PHE A 481 -8.69 13.09 21.47
N GLY A 482 -8.65 12.58 22.70
CA GLY A 482 -7.47 11.87 23.21
C GLY A 482 -6.27 12.79 23.50
N CYS A 483 -6.44 14.10 23.41
CA CYS A 483 -5.42 15.12 23.64
C CYS A 483 -6.05 16.47 23.99
N GLU A 484 -5.27 17.36 24.61
CA GLU A 484 -5.50 18.81 24.54
C GLU A 484 -4.70 19.34 23.36
N ALA A 485 -5.30 20.14 22.48
CA ALA A 485 -4.66 20.64 21.27
C ALA A 485 -4.70 22.17 21.22
N ALA A 486 -3.55 22.80 20.93
CA ALA A 486 -3.43 24.23 20.78
C ALA A 486 -2.62 24.57 19.52
N LEU A 487 -3.10 25.53 18.72
CA LEU A 487 -2.41 25.98 17.53
C LEU A 487 -1.45 27.12 17.85
N ASP A 488 -0.20 27.01 17.43
CA ASP A 488 0.85 28.01 17.50
C ASP A 488 1.41 28.23 16.07
N GLY A 489 0.99 29.33 15.44
CA GLY A 489 1.27 29.58 14.03
C GLY A 489 0.63 28.52 13.12
N ARG A 490 1.43 27.61 12.57
CA ARG A 490 0.96 26.44 11.79
C ARG A 490 1.17 25.12 12.52
N THR A 491 1.63 25.14 13.76
CA THR A 491 1.92 23.93 14.52
C THR A 491 0.83 23.69 15.57
N VAL A 492 0.13 22.59 15.45
CA VAL A 492 -0.77 22.09 16.49
C VAL A 492 0.06 21.31 17.49
N ARG A 493 0.23 21.89 18.69
CA ARG A 493 0.89 21.22 19.82
C ARG A 493 -0.14 20.41 20.57
N LEU A 494 0.14 19.13 20.77
CA LEU A 494 -0.72 18.25 21.52
C LEU A 494 -0.10 18.02 22.90
N LYS A 495 -0.90 18.22 23.93
CA LYS A 495 -0.58 17.73 25.27
C LYS A 495 -1.25 16.40 25.44
N ALA A 496 -0.52 15.32 25.26
CA ALA A 496 -1.02 13.96 25.21
C ALA A 496 0.07 12.93 25.46
N GLU A 497 -0.30 11.84 26.10
CA GLU A 497 0.43 10.58 26.11
C GLU A 497 -0.35 9.57 25.28
N ILE A 498 -0.06 9.50 23.98
CA ILE A 498 -0.76 8.58 23.08
C ILE A 498 -0.17 7.18 23.27
N ALA A 499 -0.93 6.33 23.97
CA ALA A 499 -0.50 4.97 24.27
C ALA A 499 -0.31 4.12 23.00
N PRO A 500 0.45 3.00 23.08
CA PRO A 500 0.54 2.03 22.01
C PRO A 500 -0.82 1.64 21.44
N TYR A 501 -0.94 1.63 20.12
CA TYR A 501 -2.18 1.29 19.38
C TYR A 501 -3.41 2.08 19.82
N SER A 502 -3.21 3.34 20.19
CA SER A 502 -4.29 4.27 20.56
C SER A 502 -4.42 5.40 19.55
N PHE A 503 -5.54 6.10 19.63
CA PHE A 503 -5.95 7.16 18.72
C PHE A 503 -5.98 8.52 19.42
N ALA A 504 -5.53 9.56 18.69
CA ALA A 504 -5.81 10.96 18.99
C ALA A 504 -6.26 11.66 17.70
N GLY A 505 -7.02 12.72 17.80
CA GLY A 505 -7.47 13.47 16.62
C GLY A 505 -7.94 14.89 16.95
N PHE A 506 -7.99 15.73 15.92
CA PHE A 506 -8.48 17.11 16.00
C PHE A 506 -8.94 17.61 14.62
N VAL A 507 -9.64 18.75 14.60
CA VAL A 507 -10.05 19.43 13.37
C VAL A 507 -9.43 20.82 13.34
N VAL A 508 -8.93 21.25 12.17
CA VAL A 508 -8.43 22.62 11.89
C VAL A 508 -9.37 23.26 10.86
N HIS A 509 -9.92 24.44 11.22
CA HIS A 509 -10.82 25.24 10.40
C HIS A 509 -10.10 26.31 9.63
#